data_f240825010058cbf8c6627c1e561d7ad
#
_entry.id   f240825010058cbf8c6627c1e561d7ad
#
_cell.length_a   1.000
_cell.length_b   1.000
_cell.length_c   1.000
_cell.angle_alpha   90.00
_cell.angle_beta   90.00
_cell.angle_gamma   90.00
#
_symmetry.space_group_name_H-M   'P 1'
#
loop_
_entity.id
_entity.type
_entity.pdbx_description
1 polymer ?
#
loop_
_entity_poly.entity_id
_entity_poly.type
_entity_poly.pdbx_seq_one_letter_code
_entity_poly.pdbx_strand_id
1 'polypeptide(L)'
;MLFRSEKIRKLIRSGSGCEIGIFVLVSLVNFFTANNTVAIVIAGPIAKELSDRYNCDPRRIASILDTASCFVQGLIPYGAQMLIAIGIARSCELKVSTIHLFGTQYYQWLMLLALMTSFAVKRYKNRSDI
;
A
#
# COMPACT_ATOMS: atom_id res chain seq x y z
N MET A 1 -9.54 7.12 -27.74
CA MET A 1 -8.89 7.00 -26.41
C MET A 1 -9.86 7.09 -25.21
N LEU A 2 -11.16 7.07 -25.41
CA LEU A 2 -12.22 7.25 -24.40
C LEU A 2 -12.77 5.94 -23.79
N PHE A 3 -12.55 4.80 -24.43
CA PHE A 3 -13.14 3.51 -24.00
C PHE A 3 -12.50 2.87 -22.76
N ARG A 4 -11.27 3.26 -22.41
CA ARG A 4 -10.56 2.70 -21.25
C ARG A 4 -11.00 3.37 -19.94
N SER A 5 -11.51 4.58 -20.04
CA SER A 5 -11.93 5.41 -18.90
C SER A 5 -13.25 4.94 -18.27
N GLU A 6 -14.17 4.39 -19.04
CA GLU A 6 -15.48 3.96 -18.50
C GLU A 6 -15.43 2.70 -17.63
N LYS A 7 -14.59 1.73 -17.99
CA LYS A 7 -14.38 0.53 -17.14
C LYS A 7 -13.70 0.89 -15.82
N ILE A 8 -12.72 1.80 -15.87
CA ILE A 8 -12.05 2.33 -14.68
C ILE A 8 -13.05 3.18 -13.86
N ARG A 9 -13.87 3.98 -14.52
CA ARG A 9 -14.89 4.80 -13.88
C ARG A 9 -16.00 3.99 -13.21
N LYS A 10 -16.40 2.85 -13.77
CA LYS A 10 -17.32 1.89 -13.13
C LYS A 10 -16.68 1.16 -11.94
N LEU A 11 -15.40 0.85 -12.03
CA LEU A 11 -14.65 0.22 -10.93
C LEU A 11 -14.48 1.18 -9.74
N ILE A 12 -14.24 2.46 -10.02
CA ILE A 12 -14.04 3.52 -9.03
C ILE A 12 -15.38 3.99 -8.41
N ARG A 13 -16.51 3.77 -9.07
CA ARG A 13 -17.85 4.19 -8.59
C ARG A 13 -18.34 3.39 -7.37
N SER A 14 -17.72 2.29 -7.04
CA SER A 14 -17.88 1.62 -5.75
C SER A 14 -16.83 2.16 -4.78
N GLY A 15 -17.19 2.47 -3.53
CA GLY A 15 -16.25 2.93 -2.52
C GLY A 15 -15.03 2.02 -2.33
N SER A 16 -15.16 0.73 -2.69
CA SER A 16 -14.05 -0.23 -2.77
C SER A 16 -13.08 0.05 -3.93
N GLY A 17 -13.56 0.62 -5.03
CA GLY A 17 -12.71 0.96 -6.19
C GLY A 17 -11.79 2.16 -5.91
N CYS A 18 -12.28 3.15 -5.16
CA CYS A 18 -11.46 4.28 -4.71
C CYS A 18 -10.31 3.80 -3.81
N GLU A 19 -10.60 2.91 -2.86
CA GLU A 19 -9.59 2.35 -1.96
C GLU A 19 -8.50 1.58 -2.70
N ILE A 20 -8.89 0.75 -3.67
CA ILE A 20 -7.93 0.02 -4.51
C ILE A 20 -7.12 0.98 -5.38
N GLY A 21 -7.75 2.01 -5.93
CA GLY A 21 -7.06 3.05 -6.72
C GLY A 21 -5.98 3.77 -5.90
N ILE A 22 -6.29 4.13 -4.67
CA ILE A 22 -5.34 4.78 -3.75
C ILE A 22 -4.23 3.82 -3.33
N PHE A 23 -4.56 2.55 -3.04
CA PHE A 23 -3.57 1.53 -2.76
C PHE A 23 -2.56 1.38 -3.90
N VAL A 24 -3.02 1.28 -5.14
CA VAL A 24 -2.15 1.17 -6.33
C VAL A 24 -1.32 2.44 -6.52
N LEU A 25 -1.94 3.61 -6.36
CA LEU A 25 -1.25 4.90 -6.50
C LEU A 25 -0.08 5.01 -5.53
N VAL A 26 -0.33 4.83 -4.22
CA VAL A 26 0.73 4.97 -3.22
C VAL A 26 1.80 3.87 -3.36
N SER A 27 1.40 2.68 -3.77
CA SER A 27 2.34 1.59 -4.03
C SER A 27 3.31 1.92 -5.16
N LEU A 28 2.81 2.49 -6.27
CA LEU A 28 3.64 2.93 -7.38
C LEU A 28 4.57 4.07 -6.97
N VAL A 29 4.05 5.10 -6.31
CA VAL A 29 4.87 6.22 -5.85
C VAL A 29 5.96 5.73 -4.90
N ASN A 30 5.63 4.84 -3.97
CA ASN A 30 6.60 4.29 -3.03
C ASN A 30 7.65 3.41 -3.72
N PHE A 31 7.26 2.64 -4.71
CA PHE A 31 8.20 1.85 -5.50
C PHE A 31 9.25 2.72 -6.18
N PHE A 32 8.87 3.88 -6.74
CA PHE A 32 9.81 4.80 -7.39
C PHE A 32 10.63 5.64 -6.41
N THR A 33 10.04 6.03 -5.28
CA THR A 33 10.73 6.88 -4.30
C THR A 33 11.55 6.09 -3.30
N ALA A 34 11.27 4.80 -3.13
CA ALA A 34 11.83 3.91 -2.10
C ALA A 34 11.80 4.53 -0.69
N ASN A 35 10.87 5.47 -0.46
CA ASN A 35 10.73 6.21 0.78
C ASN A 35 9.26 6.41 1.14
N ASN A 36 8.86 5.81 2.27
CA ASN A 36 7.50 5.83 2.78
C ASN A 36 6.98 7.27 2.99
N THR A 37 7.77 8.11 3.64
CA THR A 37 7.38 9.49 3.95
C THR A 37 7.12 10.30 2.68
N VAL A 38 8.03 10.20 1.71
CA VAL A 38 7.90 10.89 0.42
C VAL A 38 6.68 10.38 -0.34
N ALA A 39 6.44 9.07 -0.35
CA ALA A 39 5.28 8.47 -1.00
C ALA A 39 3.96 8.99 -0.40
N ILE A 40 3.85 9.09 0.93
CA ILE A 40 2.66 9.60 1.61
C ILE A 40 2.47 11.09 1.34
N VAL A 41 3.53 11.88 1.36
CA VAL A 41 3.45 13.33 1.08
C VAL A 41 2.98 13.60 -0.35
N ILE A 42 3.45 12.83 -1.32
CA ILE A 42 3.04 12.98 -2.72
C ILE A 42 1.62 12.44 -2.96
N ALA A 43 1.31 11.24 -2.45
CA ALA A 43 0.03 10.59 -2.70
C ALA A 43 -1.10 11.15 -1.82
N GLY A 44 -0.80 11.73 -0.66
CA GLY A 44 -1.78 12.22 0.31
C GLY A 44 -2.78 13.24 -0.26
N PRO A 45 -2.34 14.32 -0.88
CA PRO A 45 -3.25 15.31 -1.49
C PRO A 45 -4.17 14.70 -2.55
N ILE A 46 -3.63 13.80 -3.39
CA ILE A 46 -4.38 13.10 -4.44
C ILE A 46 -5.40 12.14 -3.81
N ALA A 47 -4.99 11.41 -2.78
CA ALA A 47 -5.86 10.50 -2.04
C ALA A 47 -7.01 11.25 -1.35
N LYS A 48 -6.74 12.45 -0.81
CA LYS A 48 -7.76 13.33 -0.22
C LYS A 48 -8.76 13.80 -1.27
N GLU A 49 -8.30 14.30 -2.40
CA GLU A 49 -9.18 14.73 -3.51
C GLU A 49 -10.07 13.57 -4.01
N LEU A 50 -9.49 12.36 -4.14
CA LEU A 50 -10.26 11.17 -4.51
C LEU A 50 -11.27 10.79 -3.43
N SER A 51 -10.90 10.88 -2.15
CA SER A 51 -11.79 10.62 -1.03
C SER A 51 -13.01 11.55 -1.05
N ASP A 52 -12.78 12.85 -1.23
CA ASP A 52 -13.84 13.86 -1.29
C ASP A 52 -14.74 13.65 -2.51
N ARG A 53 -14.16 13.34 -3.66
CA ARG A 53 -14.89 13.12 -4.93
C ARG A 53 -15.76 11.87 -4.93
N TYR A 54 -15.32 10.80 -4.26
CA TYR A 54 -16.05 9.52 -4.20
C TYR A 54 -16.74 9.27 -2.86
N ASN A 55 -16.79 10.27 -1.98
CA ASN A 55 -17.43 10.21 -0.67
C ASN A 55 -16.96 9.01 0.17
N CYS A 56 -15.63 8.78 0.17
CA CYS A 56 -14.99 7.74 0.95
C CYS A 56 -14.66 8.25 2.35
N ASP A 57 -14.62 7.37 3.36
CA ASP A 57 -14.21 7.73 4.72
C ASP A 57 -12.72 8.13 4.75
N PRO A 58 -12.39 9.40 5.08
CA PRO A 58 -11.01 9.89 5.08
C PRO A 58 -10.09 9.12 6.03
N ARG A 59 -10.61 8.63 7.16
CA ARG A 59 -9.83 7.86 8.13
C ARG A 59 -9.39 6.53 7.53
N ARG A 60 -10.29 5.88 6.80
CA ARG A 60 -10.00 4.63 6.13
C ARG A 60 -9.00 4.82 4.99
N ILE A 61 -9.13 5.90 4.22
CA ILE A 61 -8.18 6.25 3.16
C ILE A 61 -6.78 6.50 3.72
N ALA A 62 -6.69 7.24 4.82
CA ALA A 62 -5.41 7.46 5.51
C ALA A 62 -4.77 6.14 5.98
N SER A 63 -5.56 5.24 6.56
CA SER A 63 -5.08 3.92 6.99
C SER A 63 -4.59 3.08 5.81
N ILE A 64 -5.28 3.08 4.68
CA ILE A 64 -4.85 2.35 3.46
C ILE A 64 -3.57 2.94 2.90
N LEU A 65 -3.47 4.28 2.86
CA LEU A 65 -2.30 4.99 2.37
C LEU A 65 -1.05 4.59 3.18
N ASP A 66 -1.16 4.63 4.50
CA ASP A 66 -0.07 4.28 5.42
C ASP A 66 0.30 2.80 5.33
N THR A 67 -0.69 1.90 5.45
CA THR A 67 -0.45 0.46 5.42
C THR A 67 0.12 0.00 4.08
N ALA A 68 -0.37 0.55 2.96
CA ALA A 68 0.13 0.22 1.62
C ALA A 68 1.57 0.69 1.43
N SER A 69 1.89 1.89 1.90
CA SER A 69 3.25 2.43 1.78
C SER A 69 4.24 1.63 2.63
N CYS A 70 3.89 1.29 3.87
CA CYS A 70 4.73 0.44 4.74
C CYS A 70 4.93 -0.97 4.17
N PHE A 71 3.87 -1.57 3.62
CA PHE A 71 3.95 -2.88 2.99
C PHE A 71 4.92 -2.89 1.80
N VAL A 72 4.76 -1.95 0.87
CA VAL A 72 5.62 -1.86 -0.32
C VAL A 72 7.06 -1.54 0.05
N GLN A 73 7.26 -0.62 1.01
CA GLN A 73 8.59 -0.26 1.50
C GLN A 73 9.38 -1.47 2.00
N GLY A 74 8.74 -2.37 2.73
CA GLY A 74 9.39 -3.57 3.23
C GLY A 74 9.75 -4.59 2.14
N LEU A 75 9.07 -4.54 1.00
CA LEU A 75 9.35 -5.41 -0.16
C LEU A 75 10.47 -4.88 -1.06
N ILE A 76 10.82 -3.60 -0.95
CA ILE A 76 11.83 -2.99 -1.83
C ILE A 76 13.24 -3.36 -1.33
N PRO A 77 14.02 -4.14 -2.11
CA PRO A 77 15.35 -4.60 -1.69
C PRO A 77 16.39 -3.48 -1.61
N TYR A 78 16.16 -2.37 -2.29
CA TYR A 78 17.00 -1.17 -2.28
C TYR A 78 16.46 -0.07 -1.36
N GLY A 79 15.40 -0.35 -0.60
CA GLY A 79 14.86 0.57 0.40
C GLY A 79 15.83 0.77 1.56
N ALA A 80 15.81 1.96 2.16
CA ALA A 80 16.71 2.32 3.25
C ALA A 80 16.69 1.30 4.40
N GLN A 81 15.54 0.77 4.75
CA GLN A 81 15.38 -0.22 5.82
C GLN A 81 16.15 -1.50 5.54
N MET A 82 16.07 -2.02 4.31
CA MET A 82 16.77 -3.23 3.91
C MET A 82 18.29 -3.00 3.85
N LEU A 83 18.72 -1.86 3.33
CA LEU A 83 20.14 -1.50 3.27
C LEU A 83 20.75 -1.33 4.66
N ILE A 84 20.03 -0.72 5.60
CA ILE A 84 20.47 -0.60 7.00
C ILE A 84 20.57 -1.98 7.65
N ALA A 85 19.58 -2.83 7.47
CA ALA A 85 19.59 -4.20 8.03
C ALA A 85 20.79 -5.02 7.51
N ILE A 86 21.07 -4.95 6.20
CA ILE A 86 22.21 -5.61 5.57
C ILE A 86 23.53 -5.00 6.09
N GLY A 87 23.58 -3.66 6.25
CA GLY A 87 24.76 -2.98 6.77
C GLY A 87 25.10 -3.43 8.19
N ILE A 88 24.11 -3.48 9.07
CA ILE A 88 24.29 -3.96 10.46
C ILE A 88 24.70 -5.44 10.49
N ALA A 89 24.05 -6.29 9.69
CA ALA A 89 24.40 -7.70 9.62
C ALA A 89 25.86 -7.92 9.19
N ARG A 90 26.34 -7.15 8.21
CA ARG A 90 27.75 -7.17 7.78
C ARG A 90 28.71 -6.68 8.86
N SER A 91 28.34 -5.66 9.62
CA SER A 91 29.16 -5.16 10.74
C SER A 91 29.30 -6.21 11.86
N CYS A 92 28.31 -7.10 11.98
CA CYS A 92 28.35 -8.25 12.92
C CYS A 92 28.98 -9.51 12.31
N GLU A 93 29.67 -9.41 11.17
CA GLU A 93 30.27 -10.54 10.42
C GLU A 93 29.28 -11.65 10.01
N LEU A 94 27.97 -11.35 10.02
CA LEU A 94 26.93 -12.28 9.62
C LEU A 94 26.82 -12.28 8.08
N LYS A 95 27.04 -13.44 7.47
CA LYS A 95 26.80 -13.67 6.03
C LYS A 95 25.30 -13.81 5.77
N VAL A 96 24.56 -12.70 5.81
CA VAL A 96 23.13 -12.69 5.54
C VAL A 96 22.89 -12.37 4.07
N SER A 97 22.22 -13.29 3.36
CA SER A 97 21.77 -13.05 2.00
C SER A 97 20.46 -12.23 2.02
N THR A 98 20.33 -11.30 1.09
CA THR A 98 19.10 -10.51 0.90
C THR A 98 17.87 -11.41 0.78
N ILE A 99 17.99 -12.57 0.12
CA ILE A 99 16.91 -13.54 -0.06
C ILE A 99 16.47 -14.13 1.30
N HIS A 100 17.39 -14.37 2.19
CA HIS A 100 17.09 -14.88 3.53
C HIS A 100 16.32 -13.87 4.37
N LEU A 101 16.64 -12.58 4.23
CA LEU A 101 15.91 -11.48 4.89
C LEU A 101 14.46 -11.39 4.42
N PHE A 102 14.19 -11.60 3.13
CA PHE A 102 12.82 -11.65 2.62
C PHE A 102 11.97 -12.77 3.25
N GLY A 103 12.56 -13.94 3.45
CA GLY A 103 11.87 -15.08 4.06
C GLY A 103 11.54 -14.89 5.55
N THR A 104 12.31 -14.06 6.26
CA THR A 104 12.13 -13.81 7.69
C THR A 104 11.27 -12.58 8.00
N GLN A 105 10.78 -11.88 6.99
CA GLN A 105 9.92 -10.70 7.17
C GLN A 105 8.46 -11.08 7.46
N TYR A 106 8.18 -11.76 8.55
CA TYR A 106 6.82 -12.13 8.97
C TYR A 106 5.87 -10.93 9.10
N TYR A 107 6.41 -9.76 9.44
CA TYR A 107 5.66 -8.52 9.56
C TYR A 107 4.94 -8.12 8.26
N GLN A 108 5.60 -8.22 7.10
CA GLN A 108 5.02 -7.91 5.81
C GLN A 108 3.86 -8.85 5.46
N TRP A 109 4.00 -10.13 5.77
CA TRP A 109 2.95 -11.11 5.55
C TRP A 109 1.74 -10.86 6.44
N LEU A 110 1.97 -10.49 7.71
CA LEU A 110 0.89 -10.11 8.63
C LEU A 110 0.19 -8.83 8.17
N MET A 111 0.91 -7.83 7.67
CA MET A 111 0.32 -6.62 7.10
C MET A 111 -0.52 -6.90 5.86
N LEU A 112 -0.06 -7.79 4.98
CA LEU A 112 -0.83 -8.22 3.82
C LEU A 112 -2.13 -8.90 4.25
N LEU A 113 -2.08 -9.80 5.22
CA LEU A 113 -3.27 -10.46 5.79
C LEU A 113 -4.24 -9.44 6.39
N ALA A 114 -3.75 -8.48 7.16
CA ALA A 114 -4.58 -7.41 7.74
C ALA A 114 -5.27 -6.56 6.67
N LEU A 115 -4.57 -6.23 5.60
CA LEU A 115 -5.13 -5.52 4.45
C LEU A 115 -6.21 -6.34 3.76
N MET A 116 -5.93 -7.60 3.45
CA MET A 116 -6.88 -8.50 2.78
C MET A 116 -8.15 -8.70 3.62
N THR A 117 -8.00 -8.89 4.93
CA THR A 117 -9.15 -9.01 5.85
C THR A 117 -9.95 -7.72 5.91
N SER A 118 -9.31 -6.55 5.93
CA SER A 118 -9.99 -5.25 5.91
C SER A 118 -10.82 -5.04 4.64
N PHE A 119 -10.28 -5.41 3.48
CA PHE A 119 -11.03 -5.37 2.22
C PHE A 119 -12.17 -6.38 2.18
N ALA A 120 -11.95 -7.60 2.68
CA ALA A 120 -12.96 -8.66 2.71
C ALA A 120 -14.14 -8.29 3.62
N VAL A 121 -13.88 -7.77 4.82
CA VAL A 121 -14.91 -7.34 5.78
C VAL A 121 -15.76 -6.22 5.18
N LYS A 122 -15.16 -5.24 4.51
CA LYS A 122 -15.93 -4.18 3.84
C LYS A 122 -16.82 -4.73 2.73
N ARG A 123 -16.27 -5.66 1.92
CA ARG A 123 -17.03 -6.27 0.83
C ARG A 123 -18.21 -7.08 1.35
N TYR A 124 -18.02 -7.78 2.48
CA TYR A 124 -19.09 -8.52 3.15
C TYR A 124 -20.16 -7.59 3.69
N LYS A 125 -19.79 -6.53 4.43
CA LYS A 125 -20.72 -5.54 4.99
C LYS A 125 -21.54 -4.85 3.90
N ASN A 126 -20.93 -4.47 2.80
CA ASN A 126 -21.62 -3.81 1.68
C ASN A 126 -22.59 -4.76 0.93
N ARG A 127 -22.49 -6.08 1.15
CA ARG A 127 -23.39 -7.10 0.58
C ARG A 127 -24.54 -7.43 1.51
N SER A 128 -24.40 -7.13 2.79
CA SER A 128 -25.40 -7.35 3.85
C SER A 128 -26.42 -6.20 3.93
N ASP A 129 -26.07 -5.03 3.38
CA ASP A 129 -26.91 -3.83 3.40
C ASP A 129 -27.77 -3.65 2.11
N ILE A 130 -27.82 -4.69 1.24
CA ILE A 130 -28.70 -4.81 0.06
C ILE A 130 -29.76 -5.88 0.30
#